data_f763129e5df97af64ae35322de79c1a7
#
_entry.id   f763129e5df97af64ae35322de79c1a7
#
_cell.length_a   1.000
_cell.length_b   1.000
_cell.length_c   1.000
_cell.angle_alpha   90.00
_cell.angle_beta   90.00
_cell.angle_gamma   90.00
#
_symmetry.space_group_name_H-M   'P 1'
#
loop_
_entity.id
_entity.type
_entity.pdbx_description
1 polymer ?
#
loop_
_entity_poly.entity_id
_entity_poly.type
_entity_poly.pdbx_seq_one_letter_code
_entity_poly.pdbx_strand_id
1 'polypeptide(L)'
;MPIAENRLIFKNIDRAGYTIDIDCYLRNDGYKILKKALTMKGPDIVAEVKTSGLRGRGGAGFSCGMKWSFIDPKKNTKPVYLICNADEAEPGTFKDKQIIYKDPHQMLEGMTIACFANNVHLAYIYIRGEFTLGAKILEKAIAEAKAKNYLGKNICGTGYDLEIYIHRGAGAYICGEETGLIESIEGKRPYPRIKPPYFPAVLGLYMCPTIVNNVETLCNVKHIVDMGGAAYAKLGKPNNTGTRLLCVSGDVEKPGYYEFEVGGITIGQLLYDVCGGIKGGRKLKALIPGGSSAKVMKAGERYKIKVKQADGSVQEKEMGLEDLPIDFDTLAAAGSMAGSGGIIVMDETRDMVECLANIATFYAHESCGQCTPCREGSLWMKKITGRLASGQGHAGDVKLLVNVADNIAGRTICAFGEACAWPVQSFVGKFKDEFEARAAKDGAPKSVATKTLEAAQVEGH
;
A
#
# COMPACT_ATOMS: atom_id res chain seq x y z
N MET A 1 25.65 14.03 -8.55
CA MET A 1 25.61 14.00 -7.08
C MET A 1 24.57 12.97 -6.70
N PRO A 2 24.78 12.13 -5.68
CA PRO A 2 23.77 11.19 -5.25
C PRO A 2 22.48 11.94 -4.89
N ILE A 3 21.34 11.41 -5.30
CA ILE A 3 20.03 11.98 -4.98
C ILE A 3 19.78 11.73 -3.50
N ALA A 4 19.63 12.80 -2.72
CA ALA A 4 19.38 12.72 -1.29
C ALA A 4 17.89 12.41 -1.03
N GLU A 5 17.63 11.46 -0.12
CA GLU A 5 16.29 11.23 0.41
C GLU A 5 15.81 12.44 1.23
N ASN A 6 14.52 12.76 1.11
CA ASN A 6 13.88 13.71 2.03
C ASN A 6 13.15 12.91 3.12
N ARG A 7 13.87 12.59 4.20
CA ARG A 7 13.37 11.74 5.29
C ARG A 7 12.56 12.53 6.30
N LEU A 8 11.26 12.49 6.16
CA LEU A 8 10.30 13.04 7.10
C LEU A 8 9.86 11.97 8.13
N ILE A 9 9.35 10.83 7.63
CA ILE A 9 8.90 9.70 8.44
C ILE A 9 10.10 8.89 8.94
N PHE A 10 11.06 8.61 8.07
CA PHE A 10 12.27 7.84 8.42
C PHE A 10 13.41 8.67 9.00
N LYS A 11 13.13 9.91 9.43
CA LYS A 11 14.13 10.84 9.99
C LYS A 11 14.99 10.23 11.10
N ASN A 12 14.41 9.40 11.95
CA ASN A 12 15.05 8.88 13.14
C ASN A 12 15.55 7.44 13.01
N ILE A 13 14.93 6.60 12.17
CA ILE A 13 15.10 5.15 12.21
C ILE A 13 16.53 4.63 11.94
N ASP A 14 17.34 5.42 11.23
CA ASP A 14 18.73 5.06 10.92
C ASP A 14 19.76 5.94 11.68
N ARG A 15 19.31 6.71 12.68
CA ARG A 15 20.22 7.50 13.53
C ARG A 15 20.95 6.59 14.49
N ALA A 16 22.26 6.77 14.58
CA ALA A 16 23.08 6.02 15.55
C ALA A 16 22.54 6.20 16.97
N GLY A 17 22.31 5.11 17.67
CA GLY A 17 21.78 5.09 19.04
C GLY A 17 20.28 5.38 19.16
N TYR A 18 19.53 5.47 18.06
CA TYR A 18 18.07 5.55 18.12
C TYR A 18 17.49 4.18 18.48
N THR A 19 16.62 4.16 19.47
CA THR A 19 15.91 2.96 19.96
C THR A 19 14.41 3.20 19.97
N ILE A 20 13.64 2.12 20.01
CA ILE A 20 12.18 2.15 19.90
C ILE A 20 11.46 2.52 21.20
N ASP A 21 12.19 2.73 22.31
CA ASP A 21 11.59 3.07 23.60
C ASP A 21 11.14 4.54 23.64
N ILE A 22 10.16 4.79 24.51
CA ILE A 22 9.54 6.12 24.63
C ILE A 22 10.54 7.19 25.07
N ASP A 23 11.52 6.85 25.91
CA ASP A 23 12.48 7.85 26.43
C ASP A 23 13.42 8.31 25.30
N CYS A 24 13.81 7.40 24.39
CA CYS A 24 14.53 7.78 23.19
C CYS A 24 13.66 8.65 22.26
N TYR A 25 12.42 8.28 22.04
CA TYR A 25 11.48 9.07 21.25
C TYR A 25 11.31 10.49 21.80
N LEU A 26 11.15 10.63 23.13
CA LEU A 26 11.01 11.92 23.83
C LEU A 26 12.27 12.80 23.67
N ARG A 27 13.49 12.21 23.77
CA ARG A 27 14.73 12.95 23.54
C ARG A 27 14.87 13.46 22.09
N ASN A 28 14.12 12.90 21.16
CA ASN A 28 14.08 13.29 19.75
C ASN A 28 12.78 14.06 19.40
N ASP A 29 12.30 14.90 20.29
CA ASP A 29 11.09 15.75 20.15
C ASP A 29 9.76 14.98 20.03
N GLY A 30 9.76 13.70 20.44
CA GLY A 30 8.54 12.89 20.45
C GLY A 30 7.44 13.45 21.34
N TYR A 31 6.19 13.24 20.94
CA TYR A 31 4.96 13.75 21.59
C TYR A 31 4.89 15.26 21.80
N LYS A 32 5.86 16.02 21.31
CA LYS A 32 5.82 17.49 21.33
C LYS A 32 4.67 18.01 20.48
N ILE A 33 4.46 17.39 19.32
CA ILE A 33 3.42 17.80 18.39
C ILE A 33 2.04 17.37 18.88
N LEU A 34 1.92 16.24 19.56
CA LEU A 34 0.68 15.89 20.26
C LEU A 34 0.29 16.98 21.28
N LYS A 35 1.23 17.45 22.12
CA LYS A 35 0.96 18.53 23.07
C LYS A 35 0.48 19.80 22.36
N LYS A 36 1.10 20.17 21.24
CA LYS A 36 0.63 21.30 20.39
C LYS A 36 -0.78 21.05 19.88
N ALA A 37 -1.04 19.86 19.30
CA ALA A 37 -2.34 19.50 18.76
C ALA A 37 -3.47 19.57 19.79
N LEU A 38 -3.20 19.14 21.03
CA LEU A 38 -4.17 19.17 22.13
C LEU A 38 -4.53 20.60 22.59
N THR A 39 -3.80 21.63 22.20
CA THR A 39 -4.18 23.05 22.41
C THR A 39 -5.01 23.62 21.26
N MET A 40 -5.13 22.91 20.15
CA MET A 40 -5.91 23.30 18.97
C MET A 40 -7.36 22.79 19.09
N LYS A 41 -8.23 23.29 18.23
CA LYS A 41 -9.57 22.69 18.06
C LYS A 41 -9.49 21.55 17.04
N GLY A 42 -10.20 20.45 17.28
CA GLY A 42 -10.23 19.32 16.37
C GLY A 42 -10.53 19.70 14.91
N PRO A 43 -11.58 20.52 14.63
CA PRO A 43 -11.86 20.98 13.26
C PRO A 43 -10.72 21.76 12.59
N ASP A 44 -9.90 22.49 13.36
CA ASP A 44 -8.76 23.22 12.80
C ASP A 44 -7.67 22.24 12.32
N ILE A 45 -7.43 21.15 13.07
CA ILE A 45 -6.51 20.08 12.66
C ILE A 45 -7.03 19.40 11.39
N VAL A 46 -8.34 19.12 11.31
CA VAL A 46 -8.96 18.56 10.09
C VAL A 46 -8.75 19.50 8.90
N ALA A 47 -8.88 20.81 9.11
CA ALA A 47 -8.65 21.82 8.07
C ALA A 47 -7.18 21.85 7.63
N GLU A 48 -6.21 21.74 8.55
CA GLU A 48 -4.78 21.62 8.22
C GLU A 48 -4.50 20.37 7.37
N VAL A 49 -5.04 19.21 7.76
CA VAL A 49 -4.90 17.97 6.99
C VAL A 49 -5.55 18.07 5.61
N LYS A 50 -6.67 18.78 5.48
CA LYS A 50 -7.30 19.06 4.19
C LYS A 50 -6.45 19.99 3.33
N THR A 51 -5.94 21.07 3.89
CA THR A 51 -5.07 22.04 3.23
C THR A 51 -3.75 21.40 2.78
N SER A 52 -3.22 20.45 3.55
CA SER A 52 -2.00 19.73 3.22
C SER A 52 -2.08 18.92 1.91
N GLY A 53 -3.30 18.60 1.44
CA GLY A 53 -3.49 17.75 0.27
C GLY A 53 -3.04 16.29 0.46
N LEU A 54 -2.77 15.84 1.70
CA LEU A 54 -2.32 14.48 1.98
C LEU A 54 -3.26 13.44 1.37
N ARG A 55 -2.72 12.61 0.48
CA ARG A 55 -3.41 11.43 -0.07
C ARG A 55 -3.06 10.20 0.75
N GLY A 56 -4.01 9.27 0.89
CA GLY A 56 -3.79 8.01 1.60
C GLY A 56 -2.61 7.20 1.03
N ARG A 57 -1.80 6.64 1.90
CA ARG A 57 -0.59 5.85 1.58
C ARG A 57 -0.83 4.34 1.56
N GLY A 58 -2.09 3.91 1.76
CA GLY A 58 -2.45 2.49 1.79
C GLY A 58 -2.71 1.84 0.41
N GLY A 59 -2.66 2.62 -0.68
CA GLY A 59 -2.86 2.10 -2.05
C GLY A 59 -3.78 2.98 -2.91
N ALA A 60 -5.01 3.22 -2.50
CA ALA A 60 -6.02 3.94 -3.29
C ALA A 60 -5.74 5.45 -3.47
N GLY A 61 -4.90 6.06 -2.64
CA GLY A 61 -4.52 7.47 -2.78
C GLY A 61 -5.66 8.47 -2.58
N PHE A 62 -6.74 8.10 -1.86
CA PHE A 62 -7.84 9.03 -1.58
C PHE A 62 -7.42 10.13 -0.60
N SER A 63 -7.95 11.35 -0.75
CA SER A 63 -7.62 12.47 0.14
C SER A 63 -7.96 12.19 1.60
N CYS A 64 -6.97 12.28 2.49
CA CYS A 64 -7.12 12.03 3.91
C CYS A 64 -8.07 13.05 4.58
N GLY A 65 -7.83 14.33 4.33
CA GLY A 65 -8.66 15.41 4.89
C GLY A 65 -10.10 15.40 4.37
N MET A 66 -10.31 15.00 3.11
CA MET A 66 -11.66 14.81 2.57
C MET A 66 -12.36 13.66 3.27
N LYS A 67 -11.68 12.52 3.47
CA LYS A 67 -12.24 11.36 4.21
C LYS A 67 -12.67 11.75 5.61
N TRP A 68 -11.88 12.53 6.35
CA TRP A 68 -12.21 13.00 7.68
C TRP A 68 -13.39 13.97 7.69
N SER A 69 -13.51 14.82 6.66
CA SER A 69 -14.61 15.80 6.57
C SER A 69 -15.98 15.18 6.28
N PHE A 70 -16.07 13.90 5.96
CA PHE A 70 -17.36 13.20 5.83
C PHE A 70 -18.03 12.93 7.18
N ILE A 71 -17.28 12.99 8.28
CA ILE A 71 -17.83 12.87 9.63
C ILE A 71 -18.20 14.26 10.12
N ASP A 72 -19.49 14.56 10.10
CA ASP A 72 -20.01 15.83 10.63
C ASP A 72 -20.31 15.70 12.14
N PRO A 73 -19.47 16.27 13.03
CA PRO A 73 -19.67 16.14 14.46
C PRO A 73 -20.97 16.78 14.98
N LYS A 74 -21.58 17.68 14.20
CA LYS A 74 -22.85 18.34 14.57
C LYS A 74 -24.05 17.45 14.28
N LYS A 75 -23.96 16.57 13.30
CA LYS A 75 -25.03 15.64 12.90
C LYS A 75 -24.87 14.25 13.48
N ASN A 76 -23.67 13.91 13.91
CA ASN A 76 -23.36 12.59 14.41
C ASN A 76 -23.66 12.47 15.91
N THR A 77 -24.59 11.58 16.26
CA THR A 77 -24.94 11.26 17.65
C THR A 77 -24.33 9.95 18.14
N LYS A 78 -23.62 9.22 17.26
CA LYS A 78 -22.97 7.94 17.55
C LYS A 78 -21.49 8.16 17.89
N PRO A 79 -20.86 7.22 18.60
CA PRO A 79 -19.40 7.25 18.76
C PRO A 79 -18.70 7.17 17.40
N VAL A 80 -17.56 7.84 17.29
CA VAL A 80 -16.68 7.77 16.12
C VAL A 80 -15.52 6.87 16.45
N TYR A 81 -15.19 5.94 15.53
CA TYR A 81 -14.03 5.06 15.66
C TYR A 81 -12.94 5.45 14.67
N LEU A 82 -11.68 5.17 15.05
CA LEU A 82 -10.56 5.21 14.13
C LEU A 82 -9.89 3.84 14.11
N ILE A 83 -9.58 3.37 12.91
CA ILE A 83 -8.84 2.14 12.70
C ILE A 83 -7.56 2.47 11.93
N CYS A 84 -6.42 2.19 12.56
CA CYS A 84 -5.13 2.15 11.87
C CYS A 84 -5.04 0.83 11.12
N ASN A 85 -5.06 0.89 9.79
CA ASN A 85 -4.87 -0.27 8.93
C ASN A 85 -3.37 -0.58 8.81
N ALA A 86 -2.92 -1.58 9.58
CA ALA A 86 -1.59 -2.15 9.56
C ALA A 86 -1.57 -3.58 8.96
N ASP A 87 -2.59 -3.90 8.14
CA ASP A 87 -2.66 -5.13 7.36
C ASP A 87 -1.85 -4.97 6.06
N GLU A 88 -0.53 -4.87 6.20
CA GLU A 88 0.39 -4.73 5.07
C GLU A 88 0.67 -6.10 4.45
N ALA A 89 -0.20 -6.52 3.53
CA ALA A 89 -0.16 -7.84 2.90
C ALA A 89 0.08 -7.79 1.38
N GLU A 90 0.18 -6.60 0.77
CA GLU A 90 0.45 -6.42 -0.66
C GLU A 90 1.85 -6.90 -1.02
N PRO A 91 2.03 -7.90 -1.92
CA PRO A 91 3.35 -8.33 -2.36
C PRO A 91 4.18 -7.18 -2.95
N GLY A 92 5.42 -7.05 -2.49
CA GLY A 92 6.32 -5.95 -2.82
C GLY A 92 6.29 -4.79 -1.82
N THR A 93 5.35 -4.76 -0.86
CA THR A 93 5.20 -3.67 0.11
C THR A 93 5.61 -4.12 1.51
N PHE A 94 6.51 -3.34 2.17
CA PHE A 94 7.04 -3.62 3.50
C PHE A 94 7.45 -2.36 4.29
N LYS A 95 6.82 -1.21 4.00
CA LYS A 95 7.12 0.10 4.60
C LYS A 95 6.52 0.29 5.98
N ASP A 96 5.27 -0.15 6.19
CA ASP A 96 4.54 0.00 7.44
C ASP A 96 5.19 -0.86 8.53
N LYS A 97 5.68 -2.04 8.14
CA LYS A 97 6.52 -2.91 8.99
C LYS A 97 7.75 -2.18 9.50
N GLN A 98 8.42 -1.36 8.67
CA GLN A 98 9.61 -0.61 9.10
C GLN A 98 9.25 0.44 10.15
N ILE A 99 8.14 1.15 9.96
CA ILE A 99 7.64 2.14 10.95
C ILE A 99 7.36 1.45 12.28
N ILE A 100 6.57 0.37 12.25
CA ILE A 100 6.18 -0.37 13.47
C ILE A 100 7.39 -0.90 14.21
N TYR A 101 8.40 -1.45 13.50
CA TYR A 101 9.56 -2.08 14.11
C TYR A 101 10.62 -1.09 14.59
N LYS A 102 10.66 0.13 14.02
CA LYS A 102 11.76 1.06 14.24
C LYS A 102 11.36 2.39 14.87
N ASP A 103 10.08 2.81 14.73
CA ASP A 103 9.57 4.06 15.31
C ASP A 103 8.07 3.97 15.62
N PRO A 104 7.63 3.05 16.52
CA PRO A 104 6.22 2.82 16.81
C PRO A 104 5.55 4.04 17.47
N HIS A 105 6.29 4.82 18.23
CA HIS A 105 5.75 6.01 18.91
C HIS A 105 5.37 7.12 17.94
N GLN A 106 6.07 7.25 16.80
CA GLN A 106 5.67 8.19 15.75
C GLN A 106 4.28 7.86 15.20
N MET A 107 4.00 6.58 14.98
CA MET A 107 2.69 6.12 14.56
C MET A 107 1.62 6.40 15.61
N LEU A 108 1.91 6.10 16.89
CA LEU A 108 0.98 6.36 18.00
C LEU A 108 0.71 7.86 18.18
N GLU A 109 1.71 8.71 18.06
CA GLU A 109 1.55 10.16 18.12
C GLU A 109 0.63 10.67 17.01
N GLY A 110 0.90 10.29 15.76
CA GLY A 110 0.07 10.67 14.61
C GLY A 110 -1.37 10.14 14.72
N MET A 111 -1.53 8.91 15.19
CA MET A 111 -2.84 8.30 15.43
C MET A 111 -3.62 9.02 16.54
N THR A 112 -2.96 9.36 17.64
CA THR A 112 -3.58 10.09 18.77
C THR A 112 -4.06 11.48 18.34
N ILE A 113 -3.26 12.20 17.54
CA ILE A 113 -3.64 13.49 16.95
C ILE A 113 -4.87 13.33 16.04
N ALA A 114 -4.87 12.30 15.18
CA ALA A 114 -6.01 12.01 14.30
C ALA A 114 -7.28 11.67 15.08
N CYS A 115 -7.17 10.91 16.17
CA CYS A 115 -8.28 10.61 17.07
C CYS A 115 -8.82 11.87 17.74
N PHE A 116 -7.97 12.72 18.30
CA PHE A 116 -8.36 13.98 18.92
C PHE A 116 -9.07 14.89 17.91
N ALA A 117 -8.52 15.05 16.70
CA ALA A 117 -9.08 15.89 15.65
C ALA A 117 -10.52 15.51 15.26
N ASN A 118 -10.86 14.23 15.36
CA ASN A 118 -12.15 13.67 14.94
C ASN A 118 -13.04 13.23 16.11
N ASN A 119 -12.73 13.66 17.35
CA ASN A 119 -13.46 13.29 18.57
C ASN A 119 -13.63 11.77 18.75
N VAL A 120 -12.57 11.03 18.51
CA VAL A 120 -12.51 9.58 18.69
C VAL A 120 -11.97 9.26 20.08
N HIS A 121 -12.66 8.46 20.85
CA HIS A 121 -12.26 8.01 22.20
C HIS A 121 -11.86 6.54 22.27
N LEU A 122 -12.12 5.79 21.19
CA LEU A 122 -11.78 4.39 21.05
C LEU A 122 -11.27 4.10 19.63
N ALA A 123 -10.07 3.56 19.54
CA ALA A 123 -9.42 3.27 18.28
C ALA A 123 -8.80 1.86 18.27
N TYR A 124 -8.60 1.32 17.07
CA TYR A 124 -8.00 0.02 16.85
C TYR A 124 -6.78 0.14 15.94
N ILE A 125 -5.76 -0.66 16.21
CA ILE A 125 -4.69 -0.97 15.27
C ILE A 125 -4.96 -2.38 14.78
N TYR A 126 -5.38 -2.51 13.52
CA TYR A 126 -5.54 -3.81 12.89
C TYR A 126 -4.21 -4.21 12.28
N ILE A 127 -3.54 -5.21 12.85
CA ILE A 127 -2.24 -5.68 12.40
C ILE A 127 -2.34 -7.11 11.87
N ARG A 128 -1.67 -7.37 10.74
CA ARG A 128 -1.63 -8.73 10.16
C ARG A 128 -1.11 -9.77 11.16
N GLY A 129 -1.69 -10.99 11.09
CA GLY A 129 -1.35 -12.09 12.00
C GLY A 129 0.13 -12.48 12.00
N GLU A 130 0.80 -12.36 10.86
CA GLU A 130 2.23 -12.69 10.68
C GLU A 130 3.17 -11.69 11.34
N PHE A 131 2.71 -10.47 11.65
CA PHE A 131 3.53 -9.46 12.31
C PHE A 131 3.56 -9.62 13.82
N THR A 132 3.86 -10.83 14.30
CA THR A 132 3.86 -11.16 15.74
C THR A 132 4.80 -10.29 16.55
N LEU A 133 6.00 -10.00 16.03
CA LEU A 133 6.95 -9.08 16.67
C LEU A 133 6.40 -7.64 16.67
N GLY A 134 5.80 -7.21 15.57
CA GLY A 134 5.19 -5.88 15.47
C GLY A 134 4.06 -5.67 16.47
N ALA A 135 3.22 -6.68 16.70
CA ALA A 135 2.16 -6.63 17.70
C ALA A 135 2.76 -6.44 19.11
N LYS A 136 3.78 -7.21 19.48
CA LYS A 136 4.47 -7.07 20.78
C LYS A 136 5.13 -5.70 20.96
N ILE A 137 5.74 -5.16 19.90
CA ILE A 137 6.34 -3.82 19.92
C ILE A 137 5.25 -2.77 20.17
N LEU A 138 4.11 -2.86 19.49
CA LEU A 138 3.01 -1.92 19.65
C LEU A 138 2.36 -2.05 21.03
N GLU A 139 2.17 -3.25 21.56
CA GLU A 139 1.69 -3.47 22.93
C GLU A 139 2.57 -2.77 23.95
N LYS A 140 3.90 -2.94 23.82
CA LYS A 140 4.89 -2.25 24.66
C LYS A 140 4.80 -0.73 24.49
N ALA A 141 4.79 -0.22 23.27
CA ALA A 141 4.73 1.20 22.99
C ALA A 141 3.44 1.86 23.52
N ILE A 142 2.29 1.19 23.42
CA ILE A 142 1.03 1.64 24.02
C ILE A 142 1.15 1.70 25.56
N ALA A 143 1.72 0.68 26.18
CA ALA A 143 1.92 0.66 27.63
C ALA A 143 2.85 1.80 28.08
N GLU A 144 3.95 2.04 27.38
CA GLU A 144 4.89 3.14 27.64
C GLU A 144 4.21 4.51 27.47
N ALA A 145 3.41 4.69 26.41
CA ALA A 145 2.68 5.94 26.17
C ALA A 145 1.62 6.20 27.26
N LYS A 146 0.93 5.16 27.75
CA LYS A 146 0.00 5.26 28.88
C LYS A 146 0.73 5.62 30.17
N ALA A 147 1.86 5.00 30.47
CA ALA A 147 2.65 5.28 31.66
C ALA A 147 3.18 6.72 31.74
N LYS A 148 3.43 7.35 30.57
CA LYS A 148 3.87 8.76 30.46
C LYS A 148 2.71 9.73 30.18
N ASN A 149 1.46 9.30 30.27
CA ASN A 149 0.25 10.09 30.06
C ASN A 149 0.13 10.71 28.66
N TYR A 150 0.64 10.04 27.63
CA TYR A 150 0.39 10.38 26.22
C TYR A 150 -0.76 9.58 25.60
N LEU A 151 -1.30 8.60 26.37
CA LEU A 151 -2.45 7.78 26.02
C LEU A 151 -3.24 7.43 27.28
N GLY A 152 -4.51 7.00 27.13
CA GLY A 152 -5.38 6.59 28.23
C GLY A 152 -6.27 7.73 28.71
N LYS A 153 -6.30 7.97 30.02
CA LYS A 153 -7.16 8.98 30.66
C LYS A 153 -6.48 10.33 30.81
N ASN A 154 -7.24 11.40 30.57
CA ASN A 154 -6.79 12.78 30.78
C ASN A 154 -5.41 13.07 30.15
N ILE A 155 -5.26 12.73 28.86
CA ILE A 155 -4.00 12.80 28.11
C ILE A 155 -3.39 14.19 28.26
N CYS A 156 -2.14 14.26 28.72
CA CYS A 156 -1.39 15.49 28.97
C CYS A 156 -2.13 16.51 29.87
N GLY A 157 -3.12 16.10 30.68
CA GLY A 157 -3.89 16.97 31.55
C GLY A 157 -4.99 17.79 30.86
N THR A 158 -5.41 17.41 29.65
CA THR A 158 -6.36 18.16 28.81
C THR A 158 -7.83 17.75 28.97
N GLY A 159 -8.10 16.70 29.75
CA GLY A 159 -9.43 16.10 29.86
C GLY A 159 -9.80 15.16 28.70
N TYR A 160 -8.95 15.01 27.69
CA TYR A 160 -9.17 14.09 26.58
C TYR A 160 -8.76 12.67 26.96
N ASP A 161 -9.65 11.70 26.68
CA ASP A 161 -9.46 10.28 26.90
C ASP A 161 -9.37 9.54 25.57
N LEU A 162 -8.43 8.62 25.42
CA LEU A 162 -8.33 7.74 24.26
C LEU A 162 -7.81 6.36 24.66
N GLU A 163 -8.56 5.32 24.29
CA GLU A 163 -8.10 3.94 24.36
C GLU A 163 -7.75 3.44 22.96
N ILE A 164 -6.60 2.77 22.86
CA ILE A 164 -6.16 2.10 21.62
C ILE A 164 -5.98 0.62 21.90
N TYR A 165 -6.66 -0.23 21.11
CA TYR A 165 -6.54 -1.68 21.15
C TYR A 165 -5.86 -2.22 19.90
N ILE A 166 -5.05 -3.25 20.07
CA ILE A 166 -4.48 -4.00 18.96
C ILE A 166 -5.41 -5.15 18.62
N HIS A 167 -5.86 -5.20 17.39
CA HIS A 167 -6.57 -6.34 16.83
C HIS A 167 -5.65 -7.10 15.89
N ARG A 168 -5.36 -8.34 16.20
CA ARG A 168 -4.51 -9.19 15.38
C ARG A 168 -5.36 -9.93 14.36
N GLY A 169 -5.06 -9.72 13.07
CA GLY A 169 -5.65 -10.49 11.98
C GLY A 169 -5.15 -11.94 11.96
N ALA A 170 -5.71 -12.74 11.07
CA ALA A 170 -5.36 -14.15 10.87
C ALA A 170 -4.66 -14.41 9.51
N GLY A 171 -4.06 -13.39 8.90
CA GLY A 171 -3.25 -13.52 7.69
C GLY A 171 -4.01 -13.42 6.36
N ALA A 172 -5.25 -12.93 6.34
CA ALA A 172 -6.00 -12.75 5.11
C ALA A 172 -5.74 -11.38 4.48
N TYR A 173 -5.21 -11.35 3.25
CA TYR A 173 -4.96 -10.13 2.46
C TYR A 173 -6.19 -9.24 2.34
N ILE A 174 -7.40 -9.85 2.21
CA ILE A 174 -8.64 -9.10 2.07
C ILE A 174 -8.96 -8.21 3.28
N CYS A 175 -8.37 -8.49 4.44
CA CYS A 175 -8.50 -7.63 5.62
C CYS A 175 -7.82 -6.26 5.45
N GLY A 176 -7.01 -6.06 4.40
CA GLY A 176 -6.53 -4.74 3.98
C GLY A 176 -7.62 -3.86 3.34
N GLU A 177 -8.71 -4.44 2.81
CA GLU A 177 -9.87 -3.68 2.35
C GLU A 177 -10.65 -3.16 3.56
N GLU A 178 -10.97 -1.84 3.57
CA GLU A 178 -11.47 -1.15 4.78
C GLU A 178 -12.75 -1.74 5.39
N THR A 179 -13.66 -2.30 4.57
CA THR A 179 -14.90 -2.91 5.07
C THR A 179 -14.73 -4.38 5.44
N GLY A 180 -13.87 -5.11 4.75
CA GLY A 180 -13.43 -6.45 5.13
C GLY A 180 -12.71 -6.45 6.48
N LEU A 181 -11.85 -5.44 6.71
CA LEU A 181 -11.20 -5.20 7.99
C LEU A 181 -12.22 -4.96 9.11
N ILE A 182 -13.24 -4.13 8.85
CA ILE A 182 -14.32 -3.85 9.81
C ILE A 182 -15.08 -5.13 10.15
N GLU A 183 -15.46 -5.93 9.15
CA GLU A 183 -16.15 -7.24 9.38
C GLU A 183 -15.28 -8.16 10.24
N SER A 184 -13.96 -8.17 10.02
CA SER A 184 -13.02 -8.97 10.82
C SER A 184 -12.97 -8.51 12.29
N ILE A 185 -12.91 -7.20 12.57
CA ILE A 185 -12.97 -6.68 13.95
C ILE A 185 -14.29 -7.04 14.62
N GLU A 186 -15.39 -7.05 13.87
CA GLU A 186 -16.73 -7.46 14.36
C GLU A 186 -16.84 -8.99 14.59
N GLY A 187 -15.76 -9.76 14.38
CA GLY A 187 -15.76 -11.22 14.58
C GLY A 187 -16.43 -12.03 13.47
N LYS A 188 -16.63 -11.41 12.31
CA LYS A 188 -17.27 -12.04 11.14
C LYS A 188 -16.22 -12.44 10.10
N ARG A 189 -16.65 -13.17 9.07
CA ARG A 189 -15.81 -13.37 7.87
C ARG A 189 -15.52 -12.02 7.22
N PRO A 190 -14.29 -11.75 6.77
CA PRO A 190 -13.88 -10.45 6.24
C PRO A 190 -14.40 -10.21 4.82
N TYR A 191 -15.71 -10.34 4.65
CA TYR A 191 -16.37 -10.06 3.39
C TYR A 191 -16.57 -8.55 3.22
N PRO A 192 -15.98 -7.92 2.19
CA PRO A 192 -16.21 -6.51 1.92
C PRO A 192 -17.70 -6.18 1.77
N ARG A 193 -18.10 -5.01 2.30
CA ARG A 193 -19.45 -4.50 2.20
C ARG A 193 -19.67 -3.76 0.87
N ILE A 194 -20.89 -3.82 0.36
CA ILE A 194 -21.28 -3.10 -0.85
C ILE A 194 -21.32 -1.59 -0.57
N LYS A 195 -20.72 -0.80 -1.44
CA LYS A 195 -20.73 0.67 -1.40
C LYS A 195 -21.44 1.21 -2.65
N PRO A 196 -22.52 1.99 -2.54
CA PRO A 196 -23.29 2.35 -1.34
C PRO A 196 -24.10 1.18 -0.78
N PRO A 197 -24.66 1.22 0.48
CA PRO A 197 -24.58 2.37 1.39
C PRO A 197 -23.46 2.31 2.42
N TYR A 198 -22.67 1.21 2.50
CA TYR A 198 -21.76 0.93 3.61
C TYR A 198 -20.40 1.65 3.48
N PHE A 199 -20.44 3.00 3.35
CA PHE A 199 -19.22 3.78 3.47
C PHE A 199 -18.81 3.87 4.95
N PRO A 200 -17.55 3.56 5.33
CA PRO A 200 -17.11 3.57 6.73
C PRO A 200 -17.37 4.86 7.48
N ALA A 201 -17.23 6.01 6.82
CA ALA A 201 -17.52 7.32 7.43
C ALA A 201 -18.98 7.49 7.88
N VAL A 202 -19.90 6.64 7.43
CA VAL A 202 -21.33 6.67 7.77
C VAL A 202 -21.73 5.39 8.50
N LEU A 203 -21.43 4.23 7.94
CA LEU A 203 -21.82 2.89 8.40
C LEU A 203 -20.57 1.99 8.51
N GLY A 204 -19.67 2.34 9.41
CA GLY A 204 -18.41 1.61 9.65
C GLY A 204 -18.53 0.56 10.76
N LEU A 205 -17.57 0.56 11.67
CA LEU A 205 -17.48 -0.39 12.80
C LEU A 205 -18.74 -0.28 13.69
N TYR A 206 -19.38 -1.40 13.94
CA TYR A 206 -20.64 -1.47 14.69
C TYR A 206 -21.71 -0.51 14.18
N MET A 207 -21.74 -0.28 12.85
CA MET A 207 -22.65 0.66 12.19
C MET A 207 -22.51 2.10 12.69
N CYS A 208 -21.33 2.46 13.17
CA CYS A 208 -20.93 3.80 13.60
C CYS A 208 -19.94 4.44 12.61
N PRO A 209 -19.91 5.77 12.51
CA PRO A 209 -18.89 6.47 11.71
C PRO A 209 -17.48 6.02 12.07
N THR A 210 -16.70 5.65 11.06
CA THR A 210 -15.36 5.07 11.26
C THR A 210 -14.38 5.64 10.25
N ILE A 211 -13.22 6.09 10.74
CA ILE A 211 -12.08 6.49 9.93
C ILE A 211 -11.14 5.29 9.82
N VAL A 212 -10.84 4.86 8.59
CA VAL A 212 -9.81 3.85 8.35
C VAL A 212 -8.65 4.52 7.62
N ASN A 213 -7.45 4.55 8.25
CA ASN A 213 -6.25 5.11 7.66
C ASN A 213 -5.07 4.14 7.80
N ASN A 214 -4.20 4.12 6.77
CA ASN A 214 -2.97 3.34 6.77
C ASN A 214 -1.93 3.94 7.76
N VAL A 215 -0.98 3.11 8.21
CA VAL A 215 0.12 3.46 9.13
C VAL A 215 0.90 4.69 8.66
N GLU A 216 1.43 4.67 7.43
CA GLU A 216 2.20 5.79 6.86
C GLU A 216 1.35 7.07 6.76
N THR A 217 0.07 6.94 6.43
CA THR A 217 -0.85 8.08 6.39
C THR A 217 -0.98 8.75 7.75
N LEU A 218 -1.13 7.97 8.82
CA LEU A 218 -1.24 8.50 10.19
C LEU A 218 0.07 9.13 10.67
N CYS A 219 1.23 8.57 10.32
CA CYS A 219 2.52 9.18 10.63
C CYS A 219 2.67 10.58 10.04
N ASN A 220 2.12 10.84 8.85
CA ASN A 220 2.18 12.15 8.23
C ASN A 220 1.39 13.23 8.99
N VAL A 221 0.36 12.84 9.75
CA VAL A 221 -0.52 13.80 10.46
C VAL A 221 0.26 14.68 11.43
N LYS A 222 1.19 14.11 12.20
CA LYS A 222 2.02 14.91 13.13
C LYS A 222 2.85 15.95 12.39
N HIS A 223 3.42 15.59 11.24
CA HIS A 223 4.25 16.51 10.46
C HIS A 223 3.43 17.64 9.84
N ILE A 224 2.18 17.36 9.45
CA ILE A 224 1.25 18.38 8.98
C ILE A 224 0.92 19.36 10.11
N VAL A 225 0.65 18.89 11.32
CA VAL A 225 0.36 19.76 12.48
C VAL A 225 1.60 20.54 12.90
N ASP A 226 2.80 19.96 12.75
CA ASP A 226 4.04 20.63 13.09
C ASP A 226 4.31 21.85 12.20
N MET A 227 4.36 21.64 10.89
CA MET A 227 4.73 22.66 9.91
C MET A 227 3.57 23.48 9.37
N GLY A 228 2.32 23.04 9.58
CA GLY A 228 1.10 23.59 8.97
C GLY A 228 0.81 22.98 7.60
N GLY A 229 -0.49 22.83 7.27
CA GLY A 229 -0.95 22.19 6.03
C GLY A 229 -0.42 22.87 4.77
N ALA A 230 -0.38 24.20 4.75
CA ALA A 230 0.11 24.96 3.59
C ALA A 230 1.61 24.75 3.34
N ALA A 231 2.43 24.59 4.40
CA ALA A 231 3.85 24.30 4.26
C ALA A 231 4.06 22.84 3.81
N TYR A 232 3.31 21.89 4.38
CA TYR A 232 3.34 20.49 3.94
C TYR A 232 2.94 20.34 2.46
N ALA A 233 1.97 21.11 1.99
CA ALA A 233 1.52 21.10 0.60
C ALA A 233 2.58 21.54 -0.41
N LYS A 234 3.68 22.17 0.04
CA LYS A 234 4.83 22.55 -0.80
C LYS A 234 5.82 21.39 -1.00
N LEU A 235 5.74 20.35 -0.17
CA LEU A 235 6.52 19.12 -0.38
C LEU A 235 5.87 18.30 -1.50
N GLY A 236 6.66 17.85 -2.46
CA GLY A 236 6.17 17.11 -3.62
C GLY A 236 5.63 18.00 -4.73
N LYS A 237 4.56 17.56 -5.37
CA LYS A 237 3.92 18.26 -6.50
C LYS A 237 2.46 18.62 -6.19
N PRO A 238 1.85 19.58 -6.90
CA PRO A 238 0.41 19.85 -6.80
C PRO A 238 -0.40 18.55 -6.95
N ASN A 239 -1.37 18.33 -6.05
CA ASN A 239 -2.17 17.10 -5.91
C ASN A 239 -1.40 15.82 -5.52
N ASN A 240 -0.08 15.90 -5.38
CA ASN A 240 0.82 14.81 -5.00
C ASN A 240 1.78 15.28 -3.91
N THR A 241 1.21 15.70 -2.79
CA THR A 241 1.93 16.40 -1.72
C THR A 241 2.59 15.47 -0.70
N GLY A 242 3.59 16.01 -0.01
CA GLY A 242 4.30 15.33 1.06
C GLY A 242 5.35 14.34 0.57
N THR A 243 5.86 13.55 1.51
CA THR A 243 6.76 12.43 1.21
C THR A 243 5.99 11.12 1.04
N ARG A 244 6.67 10.12 0.48
CA ARG A 244 6.17 8.76 0.33
C ARG A 244 7.27 7.76 0.56
N LEU A 245 6.92 6.67 1.23
CA LEU A 245 7.79 5.52 1.38
C LEU A 245 7.69 4.62 0.15
N LEU A 246 8.84 4.25 -0.40
CA LEU A 246 9.00 3.35 -1.53
C LEU A 246 9.72 2.08 -1.06
N CYS A 247 9.14 0.93 -1.37
CA CYS A 247 9.74 -0.38 -1.15
C CYS A 247 10.27 -0.88 -2.48
N VAL A 248 11.57 -1.07 -2.63
CA VAL A 248 12.18 -1.59 -3.86
C VAL A 248 12.67 -3.00 -3.63
N SER A 249 12.22 -3.92 -4.47
CA SER A 249 12.56 -5.34 -4.43
C SER A 249 12.77 -5.92 -5.83
N GLY A 250 13.20 -7.17 -5.90
CA GLY A 250 13.50 -7.84 -7.16
C GLY A 250 14.96 -7.64 -7.59
N ASP A 251 15.18 -7.43 -8.87
CA ASP A 251 16.48 -7.52 -9.51
C ASP A 251 17.23 -6.17 -9.53
N VAL A 252 17.46 -5.58 -8.36
CA VAL A 252 18.30 -4.38 -8.16
C VAL A 252 19.49 -4.68 -7.26
N GLU A 253 20.56 -3.87 -7.35
CA GLU A 253 21.75 -4.04 -6.53
C GLU A 253 21.48 -3.77 -5.05
N LYS A 254 20.68 -2.74 -4.73
CA LYS A 254 20.34 -2.33 -3.36
C LYS A 254 18.83 -2.33 -3.17
N PRO A 255 18.20 -3.51 -2.94
CA PRO A 255 16.81 -3.55 -2.53
C PRO A 255 16.66 -2.94 -1.14
N GLY A 256 15.53 -2.28 -0.87
CA GLY A 256 15.34 -1.61 0.42
C GLY A 256 14.09 -0.74 0.45
N TYR A 257 14.05 0.11 1.45
CA TYR A 257 13.01 1.13 1.60
C TYR A 257 13.65 2.52 1.57
N TYR A 258 12.95 3.44 0.93
CA TYR A 258 13.43 4.79 0.66
C TYR A 258 12.32 5.80 0.89
N GLU A 259 12.66 7.05 1.21
CA GLU A 259 11.68 8.11 1.39
C GLU A 259 12.00 9.30 0.49
N PHE A 260 11.05 9.65 -0.37
CA PHE A 260 11.16 10.79 -1.28
C PHE A 260 9.89 11.62 -1.29
N GLU A 261 10.01 12.89 -1.65
CA GLU A 261 8.84 13.69 -2.01
C GLU A 261 8.09 13.04 -3.15
N VAL A 262 6.74 13.09 -3.10
CA VAL A 262 5.91 12.48 -4.14
C VAL A 262 6.16 13.15 -5.49
N GLY A 263 6.66 12.37 -6.44
CA GLY A 263 7.07 12.85 -7.76
C GLY A 263 8.39 13.63 -7.78
N GLY A 264 9.12 13.67 -6.68
CA GLY A 264 10.45 14.28 -6.60
C GLY A 264 11.57 13.42 -7.19
N ILE A 265 11.27 12.17 -7.51
CA ILE A 265 12.21 11.22 -8.12
C ILE A 265 11.55 10.51 -9.29
N THR A 266 12.32 10.19 -10.35
CA THR A 266 11.87 9.35 -11.46
C THR A 266 12.18 7.88 -11.21
N ILE A 267 11.55 6.99 -11.97
CA ILE A 267 11.83 5.54 -11.93
C ILE A 267 13.31 5.28 -12.22
N GLY A 268 13.87 5.88 -13.26
CA GLY A 268 15.29 5.71 -13.62
C GLY A 268 16.24 6.19 -12.52
N GLN A 269 15.99 7.37 -11.96
CA GLN A 269 16.77 7.89 -10.85
C GLN A 269 16.73 6.96 -9.63
N LEU A 270 15.55 6.44 -9.29
CA LEU A 270 15.44 5.49 -8.18
C LEU A 270 16.22 4.21 -8.46
N LEU A 271 16.08 3.63 -9.65
CA LEU A 271 16.74 2.37 -9.99
C LEU A 271 18.25 2.51 -10.11
N TYR A 272 18.75 3.52 -10.82
CA TYR A 272 20.17 3.62 -11.16
C TYR A 272 20.97 4.44 -10.16
N ASP A 273 20.46 5.60 -9.73
CA ASP A 273 21.23 6.50 -8.87
C ASP A 273 21.12 6.14 -7.38
N VAL A 274 19.96 5.60 -6.95
CA VAL A 274 19.69 5.23 -5.56
C VAL A 274 19.94 3.75 -5.31
N CYS A 275 19.29 2.86 -6.10
CA CYS A 275 19.40 1.41 -5.94
C CYS A 275 20.66 0.81 -6.57
N GLY A 276 21.52 1.61 -7.23
CA GLY A 276 22.79 1.16 -7.78
C GLY A 276 22.69 0.39 -9.09
N GLY A 277 21.53 0.40 -9.74
CA GLY A 277 21.26 -0.26 -11.01
C GLY A 277 20.62 -1.64 -10.91
N ILE A 278 20.47 -2.27 -12.05
CA ILE A 278 19.93 -3.63 -12.15
C ILE A 278 21.02 -4.63 -11.77
N LYS A 279 20.65 -5.63 -11.01
CA LYS A 279 21.54 -6.63 -10.43
C LYS A 279 22.45 -7.28 -11.48
N GLY A 280 23.77 -7.28 -11.21
CA GLY A 280 24.78 -7.84 -12.10
C GLY A 280 24.93 -7.10 -13.43
N GLY A 281 24.55 -5.82 -13.51
CA GLY A 281 24.65 -5.00 -14.72
C GLY A 281 23.73 -5.43 -15.87
N ARG A 282 22.70 -6.25 -15.58
CA ARG A 282 21.71 -6.72 -16.56
C ARG A 282 20.78 -5.59 -16.98
N LYS A 283 19.97 -5.82 -18.00
CA LYS A 283 19.00 -4.85 -18.49
C LYS A 283 17.66 -4.97 -17.76
N LEU A 284 17.02 -3.84 -17.52
CA LEU A 284 15.64 -3.81 -17.06
C LEU A 284 14.74 -4.42 -18.12
N LYS A 285 13.88 -5.37 -17.76
CA LYS A 285 12.82 -5.92 -18.61
C LYS A 285 11.47 -5.30 -18.32
N ALA A 286 11.13 -5.23 -17.03
CA ALA A 286 9.86 -4.69 -16.57
C ALA A 286 9.91 -4.28 -15.11
N LEU A 287 8.92 -3.51 -14.66
CA LEU A 287 8.68 -3.29 -13.23
C LEU A 287 7.17 -3.19 -12.93
N ILE A 288 6.83 -3.46 -11.69
CA ILE A 288 5.51 -3.16 -11.12
C ILE A 288 5.71 -1.98 -10.16
N PRO A 289 5.05 -0.81 -10.34
CA PRO A 289 5.39 0.40 -9.60
C PRO A 289 4.68 0.58 -8.25
N GLY A 290 3.65 -0.23 -7.97
CA GLY A 290 2.75 0.05 -6.85
C GLY A 290 2.25 -1.15 -6.03
N GLY A 291 3.01 -2.25 -6.01
CA GLY A 291 2.58 -3.54 -5.46
C GLY A 291 1.98 -4.44 -6.54
N SER A 292 1.86 -5.73 -6.25
CA SER A 292 1.46 -6.76 -7.22
C SER A 292 0.11 -6.51 -7.89
N SER A 293 -0.77 -5.71 -7.29
CA SER A 293 -2.07 -5.29 -7.84
C SER A 293 -1.98 -4.24 -8.95
N ALA A 294 -0.81 -3.59 -9.11
CA ALA A 294 -0.59 -2.62 -10.16
C ALA A 294 -0.26 -3.31 -11.50
N LYS A 295 -0.61 -2.64 -12.61
CA LYS A 295 -0.24 -3.12 -13.94
C LYS A 295 1.26 -3.05 -14.14
N VAL A 296 1.85 -4.11 -14.73
CA VAL A 296 3.27 -4.13 -15.09
C VAL A 296 3.57 -3.10 -16.16
N MET A 297 4.74 -2.50 -16.08
CA MET A 297 5.28 -1.55 -17.06
C MET A 297 6.53 -2.17 -17.71
N LYS A 298 6.61 -2.09 -19.04
CA LYS A 298 7.69 -2.71 -19.84
C LYS A 298 8.78 -1.70 -20.16
N ALA A 299 10.03 -2.10 -20.03
CA ALA A 299 11.17 -1.28 -20.43
C ALA A 299 11.13 -0.99 -21.93
N GLY A 300 11.58 0.22 -22.32
CA GLY A 300 11.57 0.66 -23.72
C GLY A 300 10.21 1.15 -24.24
N GLU A 301 9.12 0.97 -23.47
CA GLU A 301 7.84 1.57 -23.83
C GLU A 301 7.83 3.09 -23.57
N ARG A 302 7.06 3.80 -24.41
CA ARG A 302 6.79 5.22 -24.22
C ARG A 302 5.32 5.42 -23.82
N TYR A 303 5.12 6.31 -22.85
CA TYR A 303 3.83 6.57 -22.23
C TYR A 303 3.38 8.01 -22.54
N LYS A 304 2.15 8.16 -23.03
CA LYS A 304 1.53 9.45 -23.26
C LYS A 304 0.89 9.96 -21.98
N ILE A 305 1.49 11.00 -21.40
CA ILE A 305 1.08 11.57 -20.12
C ILE A 305 0.45 12.94 -20.36
N LYS A 306 -0.76 13.15 -19.87
CA LYS A 306 -1.39 14.45 -19.84
C LYS A 306 -0.93 15.24 -18.62
N VAL A 307 -0.11 16.26 -18.83
CA VAL A 307 0.43 17.11 -17.78
C VAL A 307 -0.35 18.42 -17.75
N LYS A 308 -0.99 18.74 -16.64
CA LYS A 308 -1.63 20.04 -16.43
C LYS A 308 -0.55 21.08 -16.17
N GLN A 309 -0.52 22.12 -16.98
CA GLN A 309 0.41 23.24 -16.88
C GLN A 309 -0.06 24.24 -15.80
N ALA A 310 0.84 25.15 -15.40
CA ALA A 310 0.54 26.18 -14.41
C ALA A 310 -0.59 27.15 -14.85
N ASP A 311 -0.75 27.35 -16.15
CA ASP A 311 -1.80 28.17 -16.75
C ASP A 311 -3.16 27.45 -16.87
N GLY A 312 -3.24 26.18 -16.40
CA GLY A 312 -4.43 25.33 -16.49
C GLY A 312 -4.58 24.56 -17.80
N SER A 313 -3.74 24.81 -18.80
CA SER A 313 -3.71 24.02 -20.04
C SER A 313 -3.26 22.59 -19.77
N VAL A 314 -3.66 21.66 -20.67
CA VAL A 314 -3.23 20.25 -20.62
C VAL A 314 -2.33 19.98 -21.80
N GLN A 315 -1.06 19.67 -21.52
CA GLN A 315 -0.10 19.26 -22.54
C GLN A 315 0.07 17.75 -22.52
N GLU A 316 -0.02 17.10 -23.67
CA GLU A 316 0.36 15.70 -23.81
C GLU A 316 1.89 15.61 -24.00
N LYS A 317 2.54 14.83 -23.14
CA LYS A 317 3.98 14.58 -23.19
C LYS A 317 4.22 13.09 -23.30
N GLU A 318 5.08 12.70 -24.20
CA GLU A 318 5.52 11.32 -24.34
C GLU A 318 6.81 11.09 -23.55
N MET A 319 6.80 10.12 -22.62
CA MET A 319 7.90 9.84 -21.70
C MET A 319 8.27 8.36 -21.74
N GLY A 320 9.56 8.05 -21.63
CA GLY A 320 10.02 6.68 -21.38
C GLY A 320 9.68 6.23 -19.97
N LEU A 321 9.71 4.91 -19.73
CA LEU A 321 9.46 4.34 -18.41
C LEU A 321 10.35 4.98 -17.32
N GLU A 322 11.64 5.09 -17.59
CA GLU A 322 12.64 5.58 -16.64
C GLU A 322 12.51 7.07 -16.34
N ASP A 323 11.89 7.83 -17.25
CA ASP A 323 11.65 9.27 -17.10
C ASP A 323 10.40 9.59 -16.27
N LEU A 324 9.55 8.59 -16.00
CA LEU A 324 8.30 8.80 -15.27
C LEU A 324 8.56 9.17 -13.80
N PRO A 325 8.07 10.33 -13.32
CA PRO A 325 8.02 10.63 -11.91
C PRO A 325 7.17 9.63 -11.12
N ILE A 326 7.63 9.27 -9.92
CA ILE A 326 6.91 8.34 -9.05
C ILE A 326 5.85 9.12 -8.24
N ASP A 327 4.72 9.41 -8.88
CA ASP A 327 3.56 10.03 -8.25
C ASP A 327 2.25 9.34 -8.65
N PHE A 328 1.16 9.68 -7.95
CA PHE A 328 -0.14 9.02 -8.17
C PHE A 328 -0.72 9.31 -9.57
N ASP A 329 -0.63 10.56 -10.01
CA ASP A 329 -1.32 11.01 -11.21
C ASP A 329 -0.54 10.61 -12.49
N THR A 330 0.79 10.71 -12.45
CA THR A 330 1.66 10.30 -13.56
C THR A 330 1.57 8.80 -13.81
N LEU A 331 1.69 7.97 -12.76
CA LEU A 331 1.63 6.52 -12.92
C LEU A 331 0.21 6.04 -13.33
N ALA A 332 -0.84 6.73 -12.87
CA ALA A 332 -2.20 6.47 -13.33
C ALA A 332 -2.39 6.85 -14.81
N ALA A 333 -1.86 8.00 -15.24
CA ALA A 333 -1.89 8.42 -16.63
C ALA A 333 -1.07 7.51 -17.56
N ALA A 334 0.01 6.90 -17.04
CA ALA A 334 0.79 5.87 -17.71
C ALA A 334 0.09 4.49 -17.77
N GLY A 335 -1.13 4.40 -17.26
CA GLY A 335 -1.94 3.17 -17.29
C GLY A 335 -1.60 2.13 -16.23
N SER A 336 -0.84 2.52 -15.18
CA SER A 336 -0.58 1.71 -14.00
C SER A 336 -1.08 2.43 -12.74
N MET A 337 -0.45 2.28 -11.59
CA MET A 337 -0.75 3.06 -10.39
C MET A 337 0.44 3.08 -9.41
N ALA A 338 0.52 4.17 -8.63
CA ALA A 338 1.49 4.26 -7.56
C ALA A 338 1.19 3.28 -6.38
N GLY A 339 -0.05 2.84 -6.25
CA GLY A 339 -0.49 1.80 -5.31
C GLY A 339 0.02 1.99 -3.88
N SER A 340 0.57 0.94 -3.28
CA SER A 340 1.15 0.93 -1.93
C SER A 340 2.61 1.40 -1.86
N GLY A 341 3.26 1.69 -3.01
CA GLY A 341 4.67 2.06 -3.07
C GLY A 341 5.63 0.87 -3.16
N GLY A 342 5.11 -0.34 -3.36
CA GLY A 342 5.91 -1.53 -3.60
C GLY A 342 6.38 -1.60 -5.05
N ILE A 343 7.67 -1.39 -5.30
CA ILE A 343 8.28 -1.44 -6.62
C ILE A 343 8.98 -2.79 -6.77
N ILE A 344 8.50 -3.59 -7.73
CA ILE A 344 9.05 -4.92 -8.01
C ILE A 344 9.77 -4.86 -9.36
N VAL A 345 11.07 -5.06 -9.36
CA VAL A 345 11.93 -4.92 -10.54
C VAL A 345 12.27 -6.29 -11.12
N MET A 346 12.12 -6.44 -12.42
CA MET A 346 12.38 -7.66 -13.19
C MET A 346 13.39 -7.38 -14.28
N ASP A 347 14.51 -8.11 -14.28
CA ASP A 347 15.53 -8.01 -15.30
C ASP A 347 15.25 -8.88 -16.52
N GLU A 348 16.13 -8.81 -17.52
CA GLU A 348 15.98 -9.51 -18.81
C GLU A 348 15.95 -11.04 -18.71
N THR A 349 16.38 -11.62 -17.58
CA THR A 349 16.39 -13.08 -17.38
C THR A 349 15.04 -13.60 -16.87
N ARG A 350 14.14 -12.72 -16.42
CA ARG A 350 12.86 -13.17 -15.87
C ARG A 350 11.90 -13.65 -16.95
N ASP A 351 11.31 -14.81 -16.70
CA ASP A 351 10.18 -15.33 -17.48
C ASP A 351 8.88 -14.65 -17.00
N MET A 352 8.21 -13.94 -17.90
CA MET A 352 7.02 -13.18 -17.52
C MET A 352 5.79 -14.08 -17.30
N VAL A 353 5.78 -15.27 -17.88
CA VAL A 353 4.71 -16.26 -17.64
C VAL A 353 4.81 -16.84 -16.24
N GLU A 354 6.02 -17.17 -15.78
CA GLU A 354 6.26 -17.65 -14.42
C GLU A 354 5.99 -16.56 -13.38
N CYS A 355 6.40 -15.30 -13.66
CA CYS A 355 6.10 -14.16 -12.80
C CYS A 355 4.59 -13.98 -12.62
N LEU A 356 3.81 -14.03 -13.72
CA LEU A 356 2.36 -13.92 -13.65
C LEU A 356 1.72 -15.12 -12.94
N ALA A 357 2.22 -16.34 -13.18
CA ALA A 357 1.70 -17.53 -12.51
C ALA A 357 1.84 -17.46 -10.98
N ASN A 358 2.95 -16.89 -10.49
CA ASN A 358 3.15 -16.63 -9.07
C ASN A 358 2.13 -15.62 -8.53
N ILE A 359 1.94 -14.49 -9.22
CA ILE A 359 0.96 -13.46 -8.85
C ILE A 359 -0.47 -14.03 -8.87
N ALA A 360 -0.85 -14.77 -9.91
CA ALA A 360 -2.16 -15.38 -10.04
C ALA A 360 -2.41 -16.45 -8.94
N THR A 361 -1.37 -17.15 -8.50
CA THR A 361 -1.46 -18.09 -7.38
C THR A 361 -1.75 -17.36 -6.07
N PHE A 362 -1.09 -16.24 -5.81
CA PHE A 362 -1.37 -15.39 -4.65
C PHE A 362 -2.83 -14.92 -4.65
N TYR A 363 -3.31 -14.30 -5.71
CA TYR A 363 -4.69 -13.79 -5.76
C TYR A 363 -5.75 -14.90 -5.70
N ALA A 364 -5.50 -16.07 -6.28
CA ALA A 364 -6.40 -17.21 -6.15
C ALA A 364 -6.51 -17.72 -4.70
N HIS A 365 -5.42 -17.64 -3.93
CA HIS A 365 -5.39 -18.00 -2.51
C HIS A 365 -6.10 -16.94 -1.65
N GLU A 366 -5.92 -15.67 -1.96
CA GLU A 366 -6.38 -14.54 -1.14
C GLU A 366 -7.80 -14.07 -1.46
N SER A 367 -8.46 -14.61 -2.48
CA SER A 367 -9.87 -14.29 -2.74
C SER A 367 -10.74 -14.73 -1.55
N CYS A 368 -11.53 -13.78 -1.00
CA CYS A 368 -12.44 -14.09 0.11
C CYS A 368 -13.59 -15.02 -0.28
N GLY A 369 -13.82 -15.23 -1.58
CA GLY A 369 -14.86 -16.13 -2.11
C GLY A 369 -16.27 -15.56 -2.11
N GLN A 370 -16.48 -14.28 -1.76
CA GLN A 370 -17.83 -13.69 -1.66
C GLN A 370 -18.51 -13.57 -3.02
N CYS A 371 -17.87 -12.97 -4.02
CA CYS A 371 -18.48 -12.75 -5.33
C CYS A 371 -17.99 -13.75 -6.38
N THR A 372 -18.90 -14.29 -7.16
CA THR A 372 -18.64 -15.36 -8.13
C THR A 372 -17.53 -15.03 -9.14
N PRO A 373 -17.49 -13.85 -9.80
CA PRO A 373 -16.46 -13.55 -10.78
C PRO A 373 -15.04 -13.66 -10.20
N CYS A 374 -14.81 -13.13 -8.99
CA CYS A 374 -13.53 -13.21 -8.31
C CYS A 374 -13.23 -14.64 -7.83
N ARG A 375 -14.16 -15.29 -7.13
CA ARG A 375 -13.97 -16.64 -6.56
C ARG A 375 -13.59 -17.66 -7.62
N GLU A 376 -14.35 -17.73 -8.70
CA GLU A 376 -14.13 -18.72 -9.74
C GLU A 376 -13.03 -18.28 -10.73
N GLY A 377 -13.06 -17.00 -11.13
CA GLY A 377 -12.15 -16.48 -12.13
C GLY A 377 -10.71 -16.45 -11.66
N SER A 378 -10.44 -16.12 -10.39
CA SER A 378 -9.06 -16.17 -9.87
C SER A 378 -8.48 -17.60 -9.87
N LEU A 379 -9.30 -18.58 -9.54
CA LEU A 379 -8.90 -20.02 -9.63
C LEU A 379 -8.65 -20.44 -11.08
N TRP A 380 -9.46 -19.98 -12.02
CA TRP A 380 -9.25 -20.27 -13.45
C TRP A 380 -7.98 -19.62 -13.97
N MET A 381 -7.73 -18.35 -13.64
CA MET A 381 -6.49 -17.67 -14.01
C MET A 381 -5.26 -18.39 -13.47
N LYS A 382 -5.28 -18.81 -12.17
CA LYS A 382 -4.20 -19.63 -11.58
C LYS A 382 -3.97 -20.92 -12.37
N LYS A 383 -5.03 -21.65 -12.72
CA LYS A 383 -4.92 -22.92 -13.48
C LYS A 383 -4.34 -22.71 -14.87
N ILE A 384 -4.79 -21.67 -15.59
CA ILE A 384 -4.34 -21.37 -16.94
C ILE A 384 -2.87 -20.88 -16.91
N THR A 385 -2.52 -19.95 -16.04
CA THR A 385 -1.14 -19.47 -15.92
C THR A 385 -0.19 -20.58 -15.47
N GLY A 386 -0.63 -21.46 -14.57
CA GLY A 386 0.15 -22.63 -14.14
C GLY A 386 0.43 -23.60 -15.29
N ARG A 387 -0.56 -23.89 -16.17
CA ARG A 387 -0.33 -24.71 -17.38
C ARG A 387 0.65 -24.05 -18.34
N LEU A 388 0.49 -22.74 -18.59
CA LEU A 388 1.39 -22.00 -19.44
C LEU A 388 2.82 -22.01 -18.89
N ALA A 389 3.00 -21.75 -17.58
CA ALA A 389 4.30 -21.75 -16.93
C ALA A 389 5.00 -23.13 -16.98
N SER A 390 4.24 -24.22 -16.82
CA SER A 390 4.77 -25.59 -16.91
C SER A 390 4.96 -26.10 -18.35
N GLY A 391 4.67 -25.29 -19.38
CA GLY A 391 4.77 -25.69 -20.78
C GLY A 391 3.67 -26.65 -21.25
N GLN A 392 2.59 -26.77 -20.47
CA GLN A 392 1.41 -27.60 -20.77
C GLN A 392 0.22 -26.75 -21.27
N GLY A 393 0.50 -25.55 -21.77
CA GLY A 393 -0.54 -24.63 -22.27
C GLY A 393 -1.28 -25.23 -23.48
N HIS A 394 -2.59 -25.02 -23.51
CA HIS A 394 -3.45 -25.45 -24.61
C HIS A 394 -3.62 -24.34 -25.63
N ALA A 395 -4.00 -24.70 -26.85
CA ALA A 395 -4.42 -23.75 -27.88
C ALA A 395 -5.57 -22.89 -27.33
N GLY A 396 -5.46 -21.55 -27.48
CA GLY A 396 -6.46 -20.60 -26.98
C GLY A 396 -6.34 -20.21 -25.50
N ASP A 397 -5.45 -20.81 -24.69
CA ASP A 397 -5.28 -20.49 -23.27
C ASP A 397 -4.97 -19.00 -23.04
N VAL A 398 -4.16 -18.37 -23.88
CA VAL A 398 -3.81 -16.96 -23.77
C VAL A 398 -5.06 -16.07 -23.94
N LYS A 399 -5.87 -16.35 -24.96
CA LYS A 399 -7.14 -15.66 -25.19
C LYS A 399 -8.14 -15.88 -24.07
N LEU A 400 -8.24 -17.13 -23.59
CA LEU A 400 -9.12 -17.50 -22.47
C LEU A 400 -8.70 -16.79 -21.18
N LEU A 401 -7.40 -16.71 -20.89
CA LEU A 401 -6.86 -16.01 -19.70
C LEU A 401 -7.26 -14.54 -19.67
N VAL A 402 -7.11 -13.83 -20.79
CA VAL A 402 -7.52 -12.40 -20.91
C VAL A 402 -9.03 -12.28 -20.76
N ASN A 403 -9.82 -13.14 -21.41
CA ASN A 403 -11.27 -13.13 -21.32
C ASN A 403 -11.77 -13.33 -19.88
N VAL A 404 -11.15 -14.23 -19.11
CA VAL A 404 -11.48 -14.42 -17.69
C VAL A 404 -11.18 -13.15 -16.90
N ALA A 405 -10.01 -12.54 -17.09
CA ALA A 405 -9.63 -11.30 -16.41
C ALA A 405 -10.60 -10.14 -16.74
N ASP A 406 -11.01 -9.99 -18.01
CA ASP A 406 -11.96 -8.96 -18.47
C ASP A 406 -13.36 -9.17 -17.88
N ASN A 407 -13.73 -10.41 -17.57
CA ASN A 407 -15.00 -10.73 -16.92
C ASN A 407 -14.95 -10.59 -15.37
N ILE A 408 -13.78 -10.42 -14.77
CA ILE A 408 -13.62 -10.11 -13.35
C ILE A 408 -13.60 -8.59 -13.14
N ALA A 409 -12.79 -7.87 -13.92
CA ALA A 409 -12.60 -6.42 -13.76
C ALA A 409 -13.92 -5.65 -13.87
N GLY A 410 -14.21 -4.80 -12.89
CA GLY A 410 -15.44 -4.00 -12.82
C GLY A 410 -16.72 -4.77 -12.46
N ARG A 411 -16.62 -6.07 -12.13
CA ARG A 411 -17.81 -6.92 -11.85
C ARG A 411 -17.75 -7.60 -10.49
N THR A 412 -17.00 -7.01 -9.57
CA THR A 412 -16.81 -7.54 -8.22
C THR A 412 -17.27 -6.53 -7.16
N ILE A 413 -17.49 -7.01 -5.94
CA ILE A 413 -17.95 -6.16 -4.83
C ILE A 413 -16.87 -5.16 -4.39
N CYS A 414 -15.59 -5.53 -4.47
CA CYS A 414 -14.47 -4.71 -4.04
C CYS A 414 -13.34 -4.68 -5.08
N ALA A 415 -12.39 -3.78 -4.89
CA ALA A 415 -11.26 -3.58 -5.79
C ALA A 415 -10.29 -4.78 -5.89
N PHE A 416 -10.53 -5.86 -5.16
CA PHE A 416 -9.77 -7.10 -5.33
C PHE A 416 -9.94 -7.69 -6.74
N GLY A 417 -11.11 -7.49 -7.36
CA GLY A 417 -11.33 -7.93 -8.73
C GLY A 417 -10.35 -7.30 -9.70
N GLU A 418 -10.17 -5.99 -9.63
CA GLU A 418 -9.18 -5.25 -10.39
C GLU A 418 -7.76 -5.68 -10.03
N ALA A 419 -7.48 -5.85 -8.73
CA ALA A 419 -6.17 -6.25 -8.23
C ALA A 419 -5.69 -7.60 -8.78
N CYS A 420 -6.60 -8.56 -9.01
CA CYS A 420 -6.25 -9.85 -9.61
C CYS A 420 -6.32 -9.86 -11.14
N ALA A 421 -7.15 -9.03 -11.77
CA ALA A 421 -7.33 -8.98 -13.22
C ALA A 421 -6.25 -8.11 -13.93
N TRP A 422 -5.90 -6.95 -13.37
CA TRP A 422 -4.95 -6.01 -13.98
C TRP A 422 -3.55 -6.59 -14.23
N PRO A 423 -2.95 -7.38 -13.31
CA PRO A 423 -1.72 -8.08 -13.63
C PRO A 423 -1.83 -8.96 -14.86
N VAL A 424 -2.88 -9.78 -14.96
CA VAL A 424 -3.12 -10.66 -16.10
C VAL A 424 -3.22 -9.86 -17.39
N GLN A 425 -4.09 -8.84 -17.43
CA GLN A 425 -4.29 -8.00 -18.60
C GLN A 425 -2.98 -7.33 -19.06
N SER A 426 -2.19 -6.81 -18.11
CA SER A 426 -0.97 -6.08 -18.43
C SER A 426 0.21 -6.98 -18.80
N PHE A 427 0.42 -8.08 -18.09
CA PHE A 427 1.47 -9.04 -18.44
C PHE A 427 1.24 -9.66 -19.82
N VAL A 428 0.04 -10.17 -20.05
CA VAL A 428 -0.29 -10.77 -21.36
C VAL A 428 -0.25 -9.72 -22.47
N GLY A 429 -0.78 -8.52 -22.22
CA GLY A 429 -0.79 -7.44 -23.23
C GLY A 429 0.61 -6.98 -23.64
N LYS A 430 1.56 -6.91 -22.69
CA LYS A 430 2.91 -6.40 -22.95
C LYS A 430 3.94 -7.46 -23.35
N PHE A 431 3.71 -8.72 -22.99
CA PHE A 431 4.62 -9.84 -23.22
C PHE A 431 3.93 -10.99 -23.97
N LYS A 432 3.00 -10.63 -24.86
CA LYS A 432 2.15 -11.60 -25.60
C LYS A 432 2.93 -12.74 -26.21
N ASP A 433 4.06 -12.46 -26.84
CA ASP A 433 4.88 -13.46 -27.52
C ASP A 433 5.42 -14.54 -26.55
N GLU A 434 5.78 -14.15 -25.31
CA GLU A 434 6.23 -15.12 -24.29
C GLU A 434 5.10 -16.06 -23.88
N PHE A 435 3.87 -15.51 -23.74
CA PHE A 435 2.69 -16.32 -23.41
C PHE A 435 2.26 -17.22 -24.56
N GLU A 436 2.24 -16.72 -25.79
CA GLU A 436 1.89 -17.52 -26.99
C GLU A 436 2.92 -18.62 -27.27
N ALA A 437 4.20 -18.38 -26.98
CA ALA A 437 5.24 -19.41 -27.09
C ALA A 437 5.05 -20.59 -26.12
N ARG A 438 4.31 -20.38 -25.02
CA ARG A 438 3.99 -21.42 -24.02
C ARG A 438 2.66 -22.13 -24.31
N ALA A 439 1.82 -21.60 -25.19
CA ALA A 439 0.60 -22.26 -25.64
C ALA A 439 0.89 -23.26 -26.77
N ALA A 440 0.15 -24.38 -26.79
CA ALA A 440 0.25 -25.34 -27.88
C ALA A 440 -0.17 -24.71 -29.22
N LYS A 441 0.55 -25.01 -30.29
CA LYS A 441 0.09 -24.71 -31.65
C LYS A 441 -0.77 -25.89 -32.09
N ASP A 442 -2.03 -25.61 -32.43
CA ASP A 442 -2.99 -26.52 -33.05
C ASP A 442 -2.99 -27.97 -32.51
N GLY A 443 -3.58 -28.17 -31.34
CA GLY A 443 -4.14 -29.46 -30.92
C GLY A 443 -3.21 -30.50 -30.29
N ALA A 444 -1.91 -30.28 -30.18
CA ALA A 444 -1.02 -31.17 -29.43
C ALA A 444 -0.34 -30.46 -28.26
N PRO A 445 -0.38 -31.02 -27.03
CA PRO A 445 0.45 -30.50 -25.96
C PRO A 445 1.92 -30.67 -26.34
N LYS A 446 2.75 -29.61 -26.24
CA LYS A 446 4.20 -29.79 -26.36
C LYS A 446 4.64 -30.74 -25.24
N SER A 447 5.24 -31.88 -25.60
CA SER A 447 5.89 -32.75 -24.64
C SER A 447 7.03 -31.93 -24.00
N VAL A 448 6.88 -31.53 -22.77
CA VAL A 448 7.98 -30.98 -22.00
C VAL A 448 8.84 -32.16 -21.56
N ALA A 449 10.09 -32.19 -21.99
CA ALA A 449 11.07 -33.02 -21.35
C ALA A 449 11.04 -32.69 -19.85
N THR A 450 10.55 -33.63 -19.07
CA THR A 450 10.48 -33.55 -17.61
C THR A 450 11.91 -33.38 -17.13
N LYS A 451 12.30 -32.16 -16.72
CA LYS A 451 13.40 -32.02 -15.77
C LYS A 451 12.89 -32.65 -14.50
N THR A 452 13.27 -33.92 -14.31
CA THR A 452 13.09 -34.61 -13.03
C THR A 452 13.73 -33.73 -11.96
N LEU A 453 12.91 -33.20 -11.10
CA LEU A 453 13.38 -32.72 -9.81
C LEU A 453 13.86 -33.96 -9.06
N GLU A 454 15.18 -34.19 -9.08
CA GLU A 454 15.80 -35.13 -8.16
C GLU A 454 15.42 -34.67 -6.75
N ALA A 455 14.69 -35.55 -6.09
CA ALA A 455 14.33 -35.38 -4.70
C ALA A 455 15.64 -35.20 -3.90
N ALA A 456 15.84 -34.03 -3.34
CA ALA A 456 16.84 -33.84 -2.31
C ALA A 456 16.42 -34.73 -1.14
N GLN A 457 17.12 -35.83 -0.98
CA GLN A 457 17.05 -36.65 0.23
C GLN A 457 17.45 -35.76 1.42
N VAL A 458 16.49 -35.50 2.25
CA VAL A 458 16.73 -34.97 3.60
C VAL A 458 17.26 -36.17 4.39
N GLU A 459 18.58 -36.31 4.48
CA GLU A 459 19.21 -37.11 5.51
C GLU A 459 19.11 -36.32 6.81
N GLY A 460 18.48 -36.96 7.80
CA GLY A 460 18.35 -36.44 9.14
C GLY A 460 19.67 -36.37 9.90
N HIS A 461 19.81 -35.33 10.67
CA HIS A 461 20.37 -35.35 12.04
C HIS A 461 19.84 -34.15 12.80
#